data_51aaa8a9ccfcf480e25249ccca938a20
#
_entry.id   51aaa8a9ccfcf480e25249ccca938a20
#
_cell.length_a   1.000
_cell.length_b   1.000
_cell.length_c   1.000
_cell.angle_alpha   90.00
_cell.angle_beta   90.00
_cell.angle_gamma   90.00
#
_symmetry.space_group_name_H-M   'P 1'
#
loop_
_entity.id
_entity.type
_entity.pdbx_description
1 polymer ?
#
loop_
_entity_poly.entity_id
_entity_poly.type
_entity_poly.pdbx_seq_one_letter_code
_entity_poly.pdbx_strand_id
1 'polypeptide(L)'
;MARCTRLAGAALLSPLLLAGAFAAEPAKDHPLVGRYEGAVLDGYKAAAYDEVGLIKEPFQNWGGGKPDLLRVEGKVTLYLYRLPKERSLLEVQRNYESSLKAKGFEVLFTCGTANASCYRPRPGSVDTTTPYDFALAFDEPEWPRLGSRGDYARNYFAVSGRYLLAKKTGPTGTVYASIALAEHNADVGNHAFVRVVETKAMEDNKIVFVDATAMQKSLAETGRVNLYGILFDLDKDVIRPESQPTLDEMAKLMRGNPPLKLSVVGHTDAQGDAKHNDDLSKRRALAVIAALVKAGVDPRRFTTRGAGSAEPVAPNDSEAGRAKNRRVELVRL
;
A
#
# COMPACT_ATOMS: atom_id res chain seq x y z
N MET A 1 1.69 -58.08 -52.04
CA MET A 1 0.88 -56.82 -52.22
C MET A 1 0.11 -56.55 -50.93
N ALA A 2 0.61 -55.75 -50.05
CA ALA A 2 -0.08 -55.41 -48.80
C ALA A 2 -0.22 -53.92 -48.76
N ARG A 3 -1.49 -53.44 -48.72
CA ARG A 3 -1.84 -52.01 -48.59
C ARG A 3 -1.82 -51.58 -47.12
N CYS A 4 -0.93 -50.65 -46.79
CA CYS A 4 -0.95 -49.93 -45.49
C CYS A 4 -1.99 -48.84 -45.54
N THR A 5 -2.97 -48.93 -44.66
CA THR A 5 -3.97 -47.86 -44.39
C THR A 5 -3.39 -46.94 -43.30
N ARG A 6 -3.21 -45.67 -43.60
CA ARG A 6 -2.83 -44.63 -42.63
C ARG A 6 -4.09 -44.09 -41.92
N LEU A 7 -4.13 -44.24 -40.61
CA LEU A 7 -5.09 -43.54 -39.74
C LEU A 7 -4.58 -42.11 -39.46
N ALA A 8 -5.38 -41.13 -39.82
CA ALA A 8 -5.14 -39.76 -39.50
C ALA A 8 -5.69 -39.48 -38.09
N GLY A 9 -4.82 -39.19 -37.13
CA GLY A 9 -5.20 -38.72 -35.82
C GLY A 9 -5.41 -37.23 -35.85
N ALA A 10 -6.63 -36.78 -35.57
CA ALA A 10 -6.97 -35.38 -35.35
C ALA A 10 -6.48 -34.94 -33.99
N ALA A 11 -5.49 -34.07 -33.94
CA ALA A 11 -5.06 -33.38 -32.71
C ALA A 11 -6.03 -32.26 -32.38
N LEU A 12 -6.75 -32.41 -31.28
CA LEU A 12 -7.56 -31.33 -30.68
C LEU A 12 -6.61 -30.31 -30.03
N LEU A 13 -6.42 -29.16 -30.66
CA LEU A 13 -5.77 -28.00 -30.10
C LEU A 13 -6.75 -27.33 -29.11
N SER A 14 -6.52 -27.50 -27.82
CA SER A 14 -7.13 -26.68 -26.78
C SER A 14 -6.52 -25.27 -26.82
N PRO A 15 -7.32 -24.20 -26.83
CA PRO A 15 -6.77 -22.85 -26.70
C PRO A 15 -6.26 -22.64 -25.28
N LEU A 16 -4.94 -22.47 -25.14
CA LEU A 16 -4.31 -21.96 -23.93
C LEU A 16 -4.76 -20.50 -23.77
N LEU A 17 -5.68 -20.27 -22.83
CA LEU A 17 -5.99 -18.92 -22.33
C LEU A 17 -4.72 -18.40 -21.64
N LEU A 18 -3.94 -17.58 -22.33
CA LEU A 18 -2.92 -16.73 -21.74
C LEU A 18 -3.65 -15.74 -20.82
N ALA A 19 -3.65 -16.03 -19.53
CA ALA A 19 -3.91 -15.03 -18.51
C ALA A 19 -2.82 -13.97 -18.67
N GLY A 20 -3.21 -12.82 -19.24
CA GLY A 20 -2.35 -11.64 -19.32
C GLY A 20 -1.99 -11.20 -17.91
N ALA A 21 -0.79 -11.50 -17.47
CA ALA A 21 -0.19 -10.79 -16.37
C ALA A 21 -0.14 -9.32 -16.81
N PHE A 22 -0.92 -8.46 -16.16
CA PHE A 22 -0.73 -7.03 -16.27
C PHE A 22 0.68 -6.74 -15.75
N ALA A 23 1.64 -6.67 -16.66
CA ALA A 23 2.96 -6.13 -16.36
C ALA A 23 2.71 -4.69 -15.90
N ALA A 24 3.02 -4.41 -14.63
CA ALA A 24 3.01 -3.03 -14.15
C ALA A 24 3.86 -2.20 -15.13
N GLU A 25 3.32 -1.09 -15.63
CA GLU A 25 4.10 -0.21 -16.51
C GLU A 25 5.44 0.10 -15.83
N PRO A 26 6.56 0.08 -16.57
CA PRO A 26 7.86 0.38 -15.99
C PRO A 26 7.79 1.77 -15.35
N ALA A 27 8.27 1.87 -14.12
CA ALA A 27 8.27 3.11 -13.35
C ALA A 27 8.96 4.22 -14.17
N LYS A 28 8.20 5.29 -14.45
CA LYS A 28 8.72 6.48 -15.15
C LYS A 28 9.23 7.47 -14.12
N ASP A 29 10.30 8.18 -14.45
CA ASP A 29 10.79 9.28 -13.61
C ASP A 29 9.72 10.33 -13.38
N HIS A 30 9.79 10.97 -12.22
CA HIS A 30 8.88 12.08 -11.94
C HIS A 30 9.14 13.25 -12.89
N PRO A 31 8.13 13.77 -13.62
CA PRO A 31 8.34 14.74 -14.71
C PRO A 31 8.97 16.06 -14.26
N LEU A 32 8.72 16.49 -13.02
CA LEU A 32 9.27 17.71 -12.47
C LEU A 32 10.65 17.51 -11.81
N VAL A 33 10.92 16.33 -11.24
CA VAL A 33 12.18 16.10 -10.51
C VAL A 33 13.20 15.39 -11.39
N GLY A 34 12.82 14.29 -12.04
CA GLY A 34 13.70 13.51 -12.90
C GLY A 34 14.74 12.71 -12.10
N ARG A 35 15.72 12.17 -12.83
CA ARG A 35 16.91 11.49 -12.28
C ARG A 35 18.19 12.22 -12.72
N TYR A 36 19.28 11.99 -12.00
CA TYR A 36 20.61 12.41 -12.44
C TYR A 36 21.00 11.62 -13.71
N GLU A 37 21.69 12.28 -14.65
CA GLU A 37 22.15 11.65 -15.91
C GLU A 37 23.01 10.41 -15.62
N GLY A 38 22.73 9.31 -16.30
CA GLY A 38 23.42 8.03 -16.09
C GLY A 38 23.00 7.26 -14.84
N ALA A 39 22.09 7.78 -14.01
CA ALA A 39 21.58 7.03 -12.86
C ALA A 39 20.63 5.91 -13.29
N VAL A 40 20.68 4.79 -12.57
CA VAL A 40 19.85 3.60 -12.79
C VAL A 40 18.78 3.53 -11.71
N LEU A 41 17.53 3.26 -12.09
CA LEU A 41 16.43 3.07 -11.15
C LEU A 41 16.52 1.66 -10.56
N ASP A 42 16.83 1.57 -9.27
CA ASP A 42 16.95 0.30 -8.52
C ASP A 42 15.70 0.01 -7.68
N GLY A 43 14.87 1.02 -7.35
CA GLY A 43 13.64 0.84 -6.59
C GLY A 43 12.60 1.93 -6.85
N TYR A 44 11.32 1.54 -6.75
CA TYR A 44 10.17 2.43 -6.95
C TYR A 44 9.01 2.01 -6.06
N LYS A 45 8.36 3.00 -5.44
CA LYS A 45 7.10 2.81 -4.70
C LYS A 45 6.23 4.05 -4.89
N ALA A 46 4.93 3.86 -4.96
CA ALA A 46 3.98 4.97 -4.98
C ALA A 46 2.75 4.66 -4.12
N ALA A 47 2.28 5.67 -3.39
CA ALA A 47 1.01 5.68 -2.69
C ALA A 47 0.13 6.79 -3.27
N ALA A 48 -1.13 6.50 -3.53
CA ALA A 48 -2.07 7.48 -4.07
C ALA A 48 -2.36 8.62 -3.07
N TYR A 49 -2.23 8.31 -1.76
CA TYR A 49 -2.33 9.25 -0.66
C TYR A 49 -1.63 8.68 0.57
N ASP A 50 -0.76 9.47 1.20
CA ASP A 50 -0.07 9.13 2.45
C ASP A 50 0.43 10.41 3.14
N GLU A 51 0.79 10.33 4.43
CA GLU A 51 1.46 11.38 5.18
C GLU A 51 2.96 11.06 5.27
N VAL A 52 3.81 12.05 5.02
CA VAL A 52 5.26 11.92 5.20
C VAL A 52 5.83 13.11 5.99
N GLY A 53 6.88 12.83 6.75
CA GLY A 53 7.69 13.85 7.42
C GLY A 53 8.90 14.23 6.56
N LEU A 54 9.07 15.51 6.27
CA LEU A 54 10.19 16.05 5.50
C LEU A 54 11.10 16.88 6.42
N ILE A 55 12.42 16.70 6.32
CA ILE A 55 13.39 17.45 7.13
C ILE A 55 13.54 18.86 6.56
N LYS A 56 13.21 19.86 7.37
CA LYS A 56 13.21 21.29 6.99
C LYS A 56 14.30 22.12 7.64
N GLU A 57 15.03 21.54 8.61
CA GLU A 57 16.09 22.23 9.38
C GLU A 57 17.08 21.21 9.95
N PRO A 58 18.27 21.66 10.43
CA PRO A 58 19.22 20.80 11.08
C PRO A 58 18.61 20.10 12.31
N PHE A 59 18.80 18.82 12.42
CA PHE A 59 18.30 18.03 13.53
C PHE A 59 19.09 18.29 14.83
N GLN A 60 18.40 18.31 15.97
CA GLN A 60 19.03 18.43 17.29
C GLN A 60 19.17 17.05 17.95
N ASN A 61 20.41 16.61 18.16
CA ASN A 61 20.71 15.26 18.68
C ASN A 61 20.70 15.14 20.22
N TRP A 62 20.37 16.17 20.95
CA TRP A 62 20.48 16.16 22.40
C TRP A 62 19.16 16.49 23.07
N GLY A 63 18.92 15.82 24.20
CA GLY A 63 17.68 16.03 24.97
C GLY A 63 16.53 15.09 24.63
N GLY A 64 16.73 14.06 23.80
CA GLY A 64 15.69 13.04 23.48
C GLY A 64 14.51 13.57 22.67
N GLY A 65 14.65 14.76 22.08
CA GLY A 65 13.61 15.36 21.21
C GLY A 65 13.50 14.63 19.87
N LYS A 66 12.28 14.42 19.39
CA LYS A 66 12.03 13.99 18.01
C LYS A 66 12.31 15.15 17.06
N PRO A 67 12.76 14.88 15.80
CA PRO A 67 12.93 15.94 14.81
C PRO A 67 11.61 16.66 14.54
N ASP A 68 11.65 17.99 14.41
CA ASP A 68 10.51 18.78 13.92
C ASP A 68 10.45 18.64 12.39
N LEU A 69 9.59 17.73 11.93
CA LEU A 69 9.41 17.43 10.51
C LEU A 69 8.29 18.29 9.92
N LEU A 70 8.48 18.75 8.70
CA LEU A 70 7.38 19.27 7.89
C LEU A 70 6.50 18.09 7.46
N ARG A 71 5.32 17.96 8.08
CA ARG A 71 4.34 16.93 7.71
C ARG A 71 3.57 17.37 6.49
N VAL A 72 3.50 16.49 5.50
CA VAL A 72 2.84 16.74 4.22
C VAL A 72 2.04 15.53 3.82
N GLU A 73 0.80 15.76 3.41
CA GLU A 73 -0.10 14.73 2.91
C GLU A 73 -0.35 14.87 1.41
N GLY A 74 -0.49 13.76 0.72
CA GLY A 74 -0.77 13.73 -0.71
C GLY A 74 -0.34 12.44 -1.39
N LYS A 75 -0.23 12.48 -2.71
CA LYS A 75 0.37 11.38 -3.47
C LYS A 75 1.87 11.35 -3.20
N VAL A 76 2.36 10.23 -2.68
CA VAL A 76 3.79 10.03 -2.38
C VAL A 76 4.39 9.09 -3.42
N THR A 77 5.54 9.49 -3.97
CA THR A 77 6.31 8.66 -4.89
C THR A 77 7.76 8.60 -4.44
N LEU A 78 8.30 7.41 -4.34
CA LEU A 78 9.64 7.11 -3.89
C LEU A 78 10.45 6.49 -5.03
N TYR A 79 11.65 6.99 -5.24
CA TYR A 79 12.61 6.47 -6.21
C TYR A 79 13.94 6.22 -5.53
N LEU A 80 14.51 5.06 -5.78
CA LEU A 80 15.89 4.74 -5.43
C LEU A 80 16.71 4.66 -6.72
N TYR A 81 17.65 5.59 -6.87
CA TYR A 81 18.56 5.61 -8.00
C TYR A 81 19.97 5.27 -7.57
N ARG A 82 20.62 4.34 -8.27
CA ARG A 82 22.04 4.12 -8.18
C ARG A 82 22.76 5.13 -9.10
N LEU A 83 23.68 5.88 -8.52
CA LEU A 83 24.40 6.95 -9.20
C LEU A 83 25.62 6.41 -9.97
N PRO A 84 26.10 7.11 -11.01
CA PRO A 84 27.37 6.79 -11.66
C PRO A 84 28.54 6.84 -10.65
N LYS A 85 29.44 5.88 -10.71
CA LYS A 85 30.50 5.66 -9.71
C LYS A 85 31.46 6.83 -9.51
N GLU A 86 31.69 7.63 -10.53
CA GLU A 86 32.71 8.69 -10.53
C GLU A 86 32.15 10.08 -10.19
N ARG A 87 30.90 10.14 -9.74
CA ARG A 87 30.25 11.41 -9.41
C ARG A 87 30.19 11.63 -7.92
N SER A 88 30.69 12.80 -7.47
CA SER A 88 30.61 13.17 -6.06
C SER A 88 29.14 13.48 -5.67
N LEU A 89 28.79 13.19 -4.42
CA LEU A 89 27.46 13.55 -3.91
C LEU A 89 27.21 15.07 -3.93
N LEU A 90 28.26 15.88 -3.83
CA LEU A 90 28.14 17.34 -3.94
C LEU A 90 27.73 17.75 -5.35
N GLU A 91 28.36 17.18 -6.35
CA GLU A 91 28.02 17.45 -7.77
C GLU A 91 26.55 17.05 -8.04
N VAL A 92 26.14 15.87 -7.61
CA VAL A 92 24.77 15.39 -7.79
C VAL A 92 23.76 16.30 -7.08
N GLN A 93 24.04 16.71 -5.82
CA GLN A 93 23.19 17.65 -5.07
C GLN A 93 23.03 18.96 -5.81
N ARG A 94 24.14 19.54 -6.32
CA ARG A 94 24.13 20.82 -7.05
C ARG A 94 23.36 20.75 -8.36
N ASN A 95 23.44 19.62 -9.06
CA ASN A 95 22.68 19.40 -10.28
C ASN A 95 21.17 19.31 -9.99
N TYR A 96 20.75 18.58 -8.95
CA TYR A 96 19.35 18.58 -8.52
C TYR A 96 18.88 19.97 -8.10
N GLU A 97 19.67 20.68 -7.29
CA GLU A 97 19.36 22.05 -6.84
C GLU A 97 19.16 23.01 -8.02
N SER A 98 20.09 23.00 -8.98
CA SER A 98 20.02 23.82 -10.18
C SER A 98 18.81 23.48 -11.06
N SER A 99 18.59 22.18 -11.32
CA SER A 99 17.47 21.70 -12.14
C SER A 99 16.12 22.05 -11.50
N LEU A 100 15.97 21.88 -10.19
CA LEU A 100 14.74 22.21 -9.48
C LEU A 100 14.48 23.72 -9.48
N LYS A 101 15.50 24.55 -9.23
CA LYS A 101 15.39 26.02 -9.32
C LYS A 101 14.97 26.48 -10.72
N ALA A 102 15.57 25.90 -11.77
CA ALA A 102 15.21 26.22 -13.16
C ALA A 102 13.74 25.86 -13.49
N LYS A 103 13.17 24.88 -12.79
CA LYS A 103 11.76 24.48 -12.91
C LYS A 103 10.82 25.24 -11.95
N GLY A 104 11.33 26.26 -11.24
CA GLY A 104 10.55 27.12 -10.33
C GLY A 104 10.33 26.55 -8.94
N PHE A 105 11.17 25.61 -8.48
CA PHE A 105 11.18 25.18 -7.09
C PHE A 105 11.95 26.18 -6.21
N GLU A 106 11.41 26.43 -5.02
CA GLU A 106 12.11 27.08 -3.91
C GLU A 106 12.84 26.00 -3.09
N VAL A 107 14.12 26.19 -2.85
CA VAL A 107 14.90 25.32 -1.95
C VAL A 107 14.63 25.73 -0.52
N LEU A 108 14.11 24.81 0.28
CA LEU A 108 13.76 25.05 1.68
C LEU A 108 14.91 24.74 2.62
N PHE A 109 15.64 23.64 2.33
CA PHE A 109 16.72 23.20 3.19
C PHE A 109 17.75 22.37 2.41
N THR A 110 19.02 22.55 2.71
CA THR A 110 20.11 21.70 2.23
C THR A 110 21.15 21.46 3.33
N CYS A 111 21.71 20.26 3.36
CA CYS A 111 22.79 19.96 4.27
C CYS A 111 23.75 18.90 3.72
N GLY A 112 24.92 18.76 4.38
CA GLY A 112 25.88 17.69 4.15
C GLY A 112 26.46 17.19 5.47
N THR A 113 26.66 15.90 5.62
CA THR A 113 27.17 15.29 6.85
C THR A 113 28.63 15.67 7.10
N ALA A 114 29.43 15.74 6.02
CA ALA A 114 30.85 16.06 6.10
C ALA A 114 31.18 17.42 6.75
N ASN A 115 30.26 18.39 6.73
CA ASN A 115 30.39 19.70 7.35
C ASN A 115 29.44 19.89 8.54
N ALA A 116 28.88 18.81 9.09
CA ALA A 116 27.95 18.79 10.21
C ALA A 116 26.71 19.70 10.05
N SER A 117 26.36 20.12 8.80
CA SER A 117 25.24 21.03 8.57
C SER A 117 23.88 20.34 8.62
N CYS A 118 23.83 19.00 8.65
CA CYS A 118 22.60 18.23 8.78
C CYS A 118 22.08 18.11 10.22
N TYR A 119 22.89 18.46 11.20
CA TYR A 119 22.49 18.41 12.61
C TYR A 119 23.11 19.53 13.45
N ARG A 120 22.52 19.81 14.58
CA ARG A 120 23.06 20.74 15.60
C ARG A 120 23.74 19.93 16.71
N PRO A 121 25.08 19.95 16.84
CA PRO A 121 25.76 19.26 17.90
C PRO A 121 25.37 19.85 19.26
N ARG A 122 25.50 19.06 20.32
CA ARG A 122 25.33 19.55 21.68
C ARG A 122 26.36 20.64 21.96
N PRO A 123 25.96 21.76 22.58
CA PRO A 123 26.94 22.80 22.99
C PRO A 123 28.07 22.20 23.83
N GLY A 124 29.31 22.47 23.42
CA GLY A 124 30.53 21.92 24.09
C GLY A 124 30.92 20.49 23.66
N SER A 125 30.19 19.84 22.75
CA SER A 125 30.59 18.55 22.16
C SER A 125 31.44 18.78 20.92
N VAL A 126 32.48 17.95 20.80
CA VAL A 126 33.32 17.85 19.58
C VAL A 126 32.85 16.72 18.67
N ASP A 127 31.72 16.06 19.02
CA ASP A 127 31.16 14.98 18.21
C ASP A 127 30.59 15.53 16.91
N THR A 128 31.20 15.12 15.80
CA THR A 128 30.82 15.50 14.43
C THR A 128 30.04 14.41 13.73
N THR A 129 29.71 13.30 14.42
CA THR A 129 28.95 12.22 13.83
C THR A 129 27.51 12.65 13.60
N THR A 130 26.98 12.35 12.41
CA THR A 130 25.57 12.58 12.10
C THR A 130 24.73 11.65 12.95
N PRO A 131 23.70 12.14 13.64
CA PRO A 131 22.83 11.29 14.41
C PRO A 131 22.20 10.23 13.50
N TYR A 132 22.22 9.01 13.98
CA TYR A 132 21.54 7.90 13.35
C TYR A 132 20.07 8.19 13.08
N ASP A 133 19.45 8.95 13.98
CA ASP A 133 18.04 9.37 13.88
C ASP A 133 17.75 10.29 12.69
N PHE A 134 18.73 11.08 12.23
CA PHE A 134 18.55 11.89 11.00
C PHE A 134 18.38 10.98 9.78
N ALA A 135 19.16 9.92 9.70
CA ALA A 135 19.07 8.95 8.62
C ALA A 135 17.73 8.16 8.66
N LEU A 136 17.18 7.90 9.86
CA LEU A 136 15.89 7.23 10.02
C LEU A 136 14.72 7.97 9.38
N ALA A 137 14.80 9.30 9.25
CA ALA A 137 13.75 10.08 8.58
C ALA A 137 13.65 9.82 7.05
N PHE A 138 14.63 9.10 6.47
CA PHE A 138 14.59 8.66 5.08
C PHE A 138 14.36 7.17 4.93
N ASP A 139 14.53 6.42 6.04
CA ASP A 139 14.49 4.98 6.01
C ASP A 139 13.04 4.51 6.04
N GLU A 140 12.53 4.23 4.89
CA GLU A 140 11.27 3.52 4.75
C GLU A 140 11.55 2.03 5.01
N PRO A 141 10.81 1.37 5.90
CA PRO A 141 10.99 -0.06 6.17
C PRO A 141 10.94 -0.94 4.93
N GLU A 142 10.37 -0.40 3.86
CA GLU A 142 10.14 -1.09 2.59
C GLU A 142 11.16 -0.74 1.50
N TRP A 143 12.14 0.14 1.78
CA TRP A 143 13.23 0.35 0.84
C TRP A 143 14.00 -0.95 0.62
N PRO A 144 14.35 -1.28 -0.63
CA PRO A 144 15.16 -2.45 -0.89
C PRO A 144 16.48 -2.34 -0.13
N ARG A 145 16.88 -3.45 0.48
CA ARG A 145 18.18 -3.52 1.16
C ARG A 145 19.28 -3.36 0.13
N LEU A 146 20.25 -2.51 0.44
CA LEU A 146 21.39 -2.27 -0.43
C LEU A 146 22.54 -3.23 -0.09
N GLY A 147 23.08 -3.88 -1.13
CA GLY A 147 24.26 -4.74 -1.02
C GLY A 147 23.99 -6.14 -0.48
N SER A 148 25.02 -6.98 -0.56
CA SER A 148 24.99 -8.39 -0.16
C SER A 148 24.74 -8.65 1.32
N ARG A 149 24.96 -7.67 2.17
CA ARG A 149 24.73 -7.74 3.63
C ARG A 149 23.36 -7.21 4.04
N GLY A 150 22.56 -6.72 3.12
CA GLY A 150 21.24 -6.15 3.39
C GLY A 150 21.27 -4.92 4.30
N ASP A 151 22.30 -4.09 4.15
CA ASP A 151 22.44 -2.86 4.92
C ASP A 151 21.39 -1.83 4.50
N TYR A 152 20.96 -1.02 5.48
CA TYR A 152 19.96 0.01 5.23
C TYR A 152 20.64 1.31 4.78
N ALA A 153 19.97 2.04 3.89
CA ALA A 153 20.40 3.35 3.41
C ALA A 153 20.82 4.33 4.50
N ARG A 154 20.15 4.27 5.65
CA ARG A 154 20.45 5.10 6.82
C ARG A 154 21.90 4.99 7.31
N ASN A 155 22.49 3.79 7.27
CA ASN A 155 23.85 3.56 7.74
C ASN A 155 24.87 4.34 6.90
N TYR A 156 24.60 4.45 5.61
CA TYR A 156 25.50 5.13 4.67
C TYR A 156 25.28 6.63 4.65
N PHE A 157 24.04 7.08 4.81
CA PHE A 157 23.77 8.50 4.96
C PHE A 157 24.42 9.08 6.21
N ALA A 158 24.43 8.35 7.31
CA ALA A 158 25.07 8.79 8.56
C ALA A 158 26.59 9.02 8.42
N VAL A 159 27.27 8.24 7.58
CA VAL A 159 28.73 8.33 7.38
C VAL A 159 29.07 9.45 6.37
N SER A 160 28.44 9.43 5.21
CA SER A 160 28.66 10.43 4.15
C SER A 160 27.36 10.62 3.37
N GLY A 161 26.67 11.70 3.64
CA GLY A 161 25.39 11.98 3.05
C GLY A 161 25.17 13.46 2.74
N ARG A 162 24.21 13.72 1.85
CA ARG A 162 23.73 15.05 1.53
C ARG A 162 22.23 15.05 1.40
N TYR A 163 21.62 16.16 1.72
CA TYR A 163 20.18 16.32 1.65
C TYR A 163 19.76 17.63 1.00
N LEU A 164 18.65 17.56 0.28
CA LEU A 164 18.00 18.70 -0.35
C LEU A 164 16.50 18.55 -0.19
N LEU A 165 15.83 19.59 0.33
CA LEU A 165 14.38 19.74 0.31
C LEU A 165 14.00 20.98 -0.50
N ALA A 166 13.10 20.81 -1.46
CA ALA A 166 12.55 21.89 -2.26
C ALA A 166 11.04 21.75 -2.41
N LYS A 167 10.36 22.87 -2.65
CA LYS A 167 8.91 22.91 -2.95
C LYS A 167 8.63 23.75 -4.18
N LYS A 168 7.53 23.41 -4.86
CA LYS A 168 6.94 24.23 -5.92
C LYS A 168 5.43 24.29 -5.71
N THR A 169 4.90 25.51 -5.53
CA THR A 169 3.45 25.73 -5.42
C THR A 169 2.89 26.14 -6.77
N GLY A 170 1.79 25.52 -7.18
CA GLY A 170 1.09 25.79 -8.43
C GLY A 170 -0.43 25.73 -8.25
N PRO A 171 -1.20 25.96 -9.32
CA PRO A 171 -2.66 25.96 -9.27
C PRO A 171 -3.29 24.64 -8.79
N THR A 172 -2.58 23.52 -8.98
CA THR A 172 -3.04 22.16 -8.65
C THR A 172 -2.55 21.66 -7.30
N GLY A 173 -1.85 22.49 -6.53
CA GLY A 173 -1.27 22.13 -5.24
C GLY A 173 0.22 22.40 -5.15
N THR A 174 0.84 21.90 -4.09
CA THR A 174 2.28 22.03 -3.85
C THR A 174 2.96 20.69 -4.10
N VAL A 175 4.08 20.72 -4.81
CA VAL A 175 4.96 19.56 -5.00
C VAL A 175 6.19 19.77 -4.14
N TYR A 176 6.47 18.82 -3.25
CA TYR A 176 7.71 18.74 -2.48
C TYR A 176 8.62 17.69 -3.09
N ALA A 177 9.91 18.01 -3.18
CA ALA A 177 10.96 17.10 -3.59
C ALA A 177 12.01 17.00 -2.47
N SER A 178 12.16 15.83 -1.90
CA SER A 178 13.17 15.50 -0.89
C SER A 178 14.18 14.54 -1.51
N ILE A 179 15.45 14.91 -1.51
CA ILE A 179 16.53 14.15 -2.15
C ILE A 179 17.60 13.91 -1.11
N ALA A 180 17.76 12.66 -0.70
CA ALA A 180 18.84 12.20 0.15
C ALA A 180 19.86 11.44 -0.67
N LEU A 181 21.13 11.81 -0.57
CA LEU A 181 22.25 11.20 -1.27
C LEU A 181 23.13 10.50 -0.24
N ALA A 182 23.42 9.24 -0.47
CA ALA A 182 24.26 8.43 0.41
C ALA A 182 25.45 7.86 -0.37
N GLU A 183 26.64 7.97 0.23
CA GLU A 183 27.83 7.33 -0.27
C GLU A 183 27.91 5.91 0.31
N HIS A 184 28.13 4.96 -0.57
CA HIS A 184 28.32 3.57 -0.21
C HIS A 184 29.70 3.07 -0.65
N ASN A 185 30.06 1.86 -0.24
CA ASN A 185 31.31 1.23 -0.68
C ASN A 185 31.32 0.97 -2.19
N ALA A 186 32.50 0.67 -2.73
CA ALA A 186 32.73 0.51 -4.17
C ALA A 186 31.86 -0.58 -4.84
N ASP A 187 31.37 -1.58 -4.05
CA ASP A 187 30.58 -2.69 -4.60
C ASP A 187 29.12 -2.30 -4.86
N VAL A 188 28.55 -1.42 -4.02
CA VAL A 188 27.14 -1.01 -4.07
C VAL A 188 26.97 0.30 -4.84
N GLY A 189 27.96 1.22 -4.72
CA GLY A 189 27.92 2.54 -5.36
C GLY A 189 27.04 3.54 -4.61
N ASN A 190 27.12 4.80 -5.01
CA ASN A 190 26.37 5.89 -4.42
C ASN A 190 24.89 5.86 -4.85
N HIS A 191 24.00 6.29 -3.95
CA HIS A 191 22.57 6.26 -4.19
C HIS A 191 21.89 7.62 -3.93
N ALA A 192 20.83 7.86 -4.69
CA ALA A 192 19.90 8.97 -4.47
C ALA A 192 18.52 8.40 -4.11
N PHE A 193 18.03 8.78 -2.93
CA PHE A 193 16.67 8.52 -2.46
C PHE A 193 15.85 9.75 -2.75
N VAL A 194 14.98 9.66 -3.74
CA VAL A 194 14.12 10.77 -4.17
C VAL A 194 12.70 10.49 -3.74
N ARG A 195 12.18 11.33 -2.84
CA ARG A 195 10.78 11.31 -2.42
C ARG A 195 10.10 12.53 -3.00
N VAL A 196 8.99 12.33 -3.71
CA VAL A 196 8.16 13.42 -4.22
C VAL A 196 6.78 13.31 -3.60
N VAL A 197 6.29 14.42 -3.05
CA VAL A 197 4.94 14.52 -2.49
C VAL A 197 4.17 15.57 -3.28
N GLU A 198 3.14 15.14 -3.97
CA GLU A 198 2.19 16.01 -4.67
C GLU A 198 0.98 16.20 -3.75
N THR A 199 0.86 17.38 -3.11
CA THR A 199 -0.28 17.63 -2.20
C THR A 199 -1.57 17.56 -2.97
N LYS A 200 -2.48 16.77 -2.48
CA LYS A 200 -3.86 16.70 -2.97
C LYS A 200 -4.78 16.37 -1.80
N ALA A 201 -6.04 16.77 -1.93
CA ALA A 201 -7.04 16.34 -0.97
C ALA A 201 -7.20 14.82 -1.01
N MET A 202 -7.42 14.22 0.15
CA MET A 202 -7.81 12.82 0.26
C MET A 202 -9.11 12.61 -0.55
N GLU A 203 -9.16 11.52 -1.29
CA GLU A 203 -10.41 11.13 -1.94
C GLU A 203 -11.38 10.60 -0.88
N ASP A 204 -12.39 11.40 -0.54
CA ASP A 204 -13.45 11.03 0.38
C ASP A 204 -14.42 10.01 -0.22
N ASN A 205 -15.23 9.40 0.62
CA ASN A 205 -16.30 8.46 0.22
C ASN A 205 -15.81 7.19 -0.49
N LYS A 206 -14.58 6.76 -0.24
CA LYS A 206 -14.08 5.45 -0.71
C LYS A 206 -14.57 4.27 0.13
N ILE A 207 -15.23 4.54 1.25
CA ILE A 207 -15.92 3.51 2.01
C ILE A 207 -17.23 3.22 1.28
N VAL A 208 -17.24 2.14 0.51
CA VAL A 208 -18.44 1.72 -0.22
C VAL A 208 -19.38 1.02 0.76
N PHE A 209 -20.45 1.71 1.11
CA PHE A 209 -21.59 1.10 1.77
C PHE A 209 -22.42 0.39 0.70
N VAL A 210 -22.49 -0.94 0.78
CA VAL A 210 -23.28 -1.72 -0.19
C VAL A 210 -24.75 -1.63 0.23
N ASP A 211 -25.50 -0.70 -0.36
CA ASP A 211 -26.94 -0.54 -0.11
C ASP A 211 -27.76 -1.67 -0.75
N ALA A 212 -29.06 -1.72 -0.43
CA ALA A 212 -29.97 -2.74 -0.95
C ALA A 212 -30.01 -2.78 -2.48
N THR A 213 -29.91 -1.65 -3.16
CA THR A 213 -29.92 -1.54 -4.62
C THR A 213 -28.65 -2.13 -5.23
N ALA A 214 -27.49 -1.80 -4.66
CA ALA A 214 -26.22 -2.37 -5.08
C ALA A 214 -26.15 -3.89 -4.82
N MET A 215 -26.66 -4.35 -3.68
CA MET A 215 -26.78 -5.78 -3.37
C MET A 215 -27.66 -6.48 -4.42
N GLN A 216 -28.84 -5.91 -4.73
CA GLN A 216 -29.76 -6.47 -5.72
C GLN A 216 -29.11 -6.57 -7.10
N LYS A 217 -28.42 -5.52 -7.52
CA LYS A 217 -27.71 -5.49 -8.80
C LYS A 217 -26.63 -6.57 -8.85
N SER A 218 -25.80 -6.68 -7.84
CA SER A 218 -24.74 -7.70 -7.77
C SER A 218 -25.30 -9.11 -7.80
N LEU A 219 -26.36 -9.37 -7.01
CA LEU A 219 -27.05 -10.67 -7.01
C LEU A 219 -27.72 -11.00 -8.35
N ALA A 220 -28.17 -10.00 -9.11
CA ALA A 220 -28.74 -10.22 -10.44
C ALA A 220 -27.65 -10.52 -11.48
N GLU A 221 -26.52 -9.82 -11.44
CA GLU A 221 -25.44 -9.92 -12.42
C GLU A 221 -24.51 -11.12 -12.19
N THR A 222 -24.16 -11.39 -10.91
CA THR A 222 -23.13 -12.37 -10.56
C THR A 222 -23.62 -13.51 -9.67
N GLY A 223 -24.87 -13.42 -9.19
CA GLY A 223 -25.43 -14.37 -8.22
C GLY A 223 -24.91 -14.22 -6.79
N ARG A 224 -23.99 -13.27 -6.54
CA ARG A 224 -23.35 -13.13 -5.23
C ARG A 224 -22.96 -11.68 -4.89
N VAL A 225 -22.81 -11.39 -3.59
CA VAL A 225 -22.29 -10.12 -3.12
C VAL A 225 -21.50 -10.30 -1.81
N ASN A 226 -20.30 -9.73 -1.74
CA ASN A 226 -19.48 -9.70 -0.54
C ASN A 226 -19.82 -8.49 0.32
N LEU A 227 -20.02 -8.71 1.62
CA LEU A 227 -20.35 -7.68 2.61
C LEU A 227 -19.20 -7.56 3.62
N TYR A 228 -18.53 -6.42 3.62
CA TYR A 228 -17.44 -6.10 4.54
C TYR A 228 -17.91 -5.28 5.76
N GLY A 229 -19.14 -4.79 5.73
CA GLY A 229 -19.74 -4.00 6.80
C GLY A 229 -20.37 -4.80 7.93
N ILE A 230 -20.24 -6.14 7.93
CA ILE A 230 -20.66 -6.99 9.04
C ILE A 230 -19.43 -7.32 9.87
N LEU A 231 -19.35 -6.70 11.05
CA LEU A 231 -18.22 -6.81 11.97
C LEU A 231 -18.57 -7.69 13.17
N PHE A 232 -17.61 -8.46 13.64
CA PHE A 232 -17.77 -9.33 14.81
C PHE A 232 -16.69 -9.03 15.85
N ASP A 233 -16.96 -9.36 17.10
CA ASP A 233 -15.94 -9.41 18.13
C ASP A 233 -14.85 -10.44 17.76
N LEU A 234 -13.65 -10.20 18.29
CA LEU A 234 -12.51 -11.10 18.04
C LEU A 234 -12.85 -12.51 18.48
N ASP A 235 -12.70 -13.47 17.56
CA ASP A 235 -12.96 -14.91 17.75
C ASP A 235 -14.37 -15.24 18.26
N LYS A 236 -15.35 -14.36 18.01
CA LYS A 236 -16.75 -14.55 18.38
C LYS A 236 -17.69 -14.39 17.19
N ASP A 237 -18.94 -14.81 17.39
CA ASP A 237 -20.08 -14.64 16.50
C ASP A 237 -21.01 -13.49 16.94
N VAL A 238 -20.56 -12.68 17.92
CA VAL A 238 -21.26 -11.48 18.39
C VAL A 238 -21.10 -10.37 17.36
N ILE A 239 -22.20 -9.96 16.75
CA ILE A 239 -22.22 -8.86 15.77
C ILE A 239 -22.05 -7.54 16.52
N ARG A 240 -21.11 -6.72 16.04
CA ARG A 240 -20.85 -5.41 16.62
C ARG A 240 -21.90 -4.40 16.17
N PRO A 241 -22.21 -3.38 17.01
CA PRO A 241 -23.24 -2.36 16.72
C PRO A 241 -23.01 -1.61 15.40
N GLU A 242 -21.75 -1.43 15.00
CA GLU A 242 -21.37 -0.76 13.75
C GLU A 242 -21.84 -1.49 12.48
N SER A 243 -22.27 -2.75 12.62
CA SER A 243 -22.85 -3.55 11.52
C SER A 243 -24.31 -3.22 11.22
N GLN A 244 -24.98 -2.50 12.10
CA GLN A 244 -26.42 -2.25 11.99
C GLN A 244 -26.84 -1.64 10.65
N PRO A 245 -26.15 -0.64 10.10
CA PRO A 245 -26.50 -0.07 8.79
C PRO A 245 -26.49 -1.13 7.67
N THR A 246 -25.52 -2.04 7.66
CA THR A 246 -25.45 -3.11 6.64
C THR A 246 -26.60 -4.13 6.83
N LEU A 247 -26.94 -4.48 8.06
CA LEU A 247 -28.08 -5.35 8.35
C LEU A 247 -29.41 -4.73 7.95
N ASP A 248 -29.58 -3.42 8.12
CA ASP A 248 -30.78 -2.69 7.72
C ASP A 248 -30.96 -2.71 6.19
N GLU A 249 -29.88 -2.51 5.42
CA GLU A 249 -29.91 -2.61 3.95
C GLU A 249 -30.17 -4.04 3.48
N MET A 250 -29.61 -5.06 4.15
CA MET A 250 -29.96 -6.47 3.87
C MET A 250 -31.45 -6.75 4.11
N ALA A 251 -31.98 -6.27 5.24
CA ALA A 251 -33.40 -6.42 5.53
C ALA A 251 -34.30 -5.68 4.52
N LYS A 252 -33.88 -4.50 4.08
CA LYS A 252 -34.56 -3.71 3.02
C LYS A 252 -34.54 -4.45 1.69
N LEU A 253 -33.39 -5.02 1.27
CA LEU A 253 -33.26 -5.87 0.09
C LEU A 253 -34.30 -7.02 0.15
N MET A 254 -34.33 -7.73 1.28
CA MET A 254 -35.21 -8.89 1.44
C MET A 254 -36.70 -8.51 1.46
N ARG A 255 -37.07 -7.40 2.10
CA ARG A 255 -38.45 -6.89 2.07
C ARG A 255 -38.88 -6.42 0.69
N GLY A 256 -37.99 -5.77 -0.06
CA GLY A 256 -38.25 -5.29 -1.42
C GLY A 256 -38.32 -6.42 -2.46
N ASN A 257 -37.85 -7.61 -2.13
CA ASN A 257 -37.79 -8.76 -3.06
C ASN A 257 -38.35 -10.04 -2.39
N PRO A 258 -39.66 -10.18 -2.23
CA PRO A 258 -40.28 -11.32 -1.55
C PRO A 258 -39.87 -12.72 -2.04
N PRO A 259 -39.66 -12.98 -3.35
CA PRO A 259 -39.25 -14.29 -3.86
C PRO A 259 -37.74 -14.58 -3.65
N LEU A 260 -36.94 -13.59 -3.30
CA LEU A 260 -35.50 -13.78 -3.17
C LEU A 260 -35.16 -14.69 -1.99
N LYS A 261 -34.39 -15.75 -2.28
CA LYS A 261 -33.79 -16.64 -1.28
C LYS A 261 -32.28 -16.55 -1.35
N LEU A 262 -31.61 -16.57 -0.20
CA LEU A 262 -30.17 -16.35 -0.09
C LEU A 262 -29.50 -17.44 0.76
N SER A 263 -28.32 -17.85 0.35
CA SER A 263 -27.36 -18.50 1.24
C SER A 263 -26.47 -17.43 1.86
N VAL A 264 -26.41 -17.39 3.18
CA VAL A 264 -25.48 -16.55 3.94
C VAL A 264 -24.23 -17.37 4.22
N VAL A 265 -23.11 -16.94 3.67
CA VAL A 265 -21.81 -17.64 3.77
C VAL A 265 -20.87 -16.81 4.62
N GLY A 266 -20.36 -17.39 5.72
CA GLY A 266 -19.31 -16.76 6.53
C GLY A 266 -17.92 -17.18 6.04
N HIS A 267 -16.97 -16.26 6.08
CA HIS A 267 -15.57 -16.51 5.77
C HIS A 267 -14.66 -15.97 6.87
N THR A 268 -13.50 -16.59 7.03
CA THR A 268 -12.40 -16.14 7.90
C THR A 268 -11.15 -15.87 7.08
N ASP A 269 -10.15 -15.27 7.68
CA ASP A 269 -8.78 -15.34 7.18
C ASP A 269 -8.15 -16.70 7.52
N ALA A 270 -6.90 -16.90 7.10
CA ALA A 270 -6.19 -18.17 7.29
C ALA A 270 -5.49 -18.29 8.66
N GLN A 271 -5.75 -17.39 9.62
CA GLN A 271 -5.17 -17.49 10.95
C GLN A 271 -5.96 -18.51 11.79
N GLY A 272 -5.24 -19.33 12.55
CA GLY A 272 -5.83 -20.34 13.43
C GLY A 272 -6.10 -21.68 12.75
N ASP A 273 -6.82 -22.54 13.47
CA ASP A 273 -7.15 -23.91 13.04
C ASP A 273 -8.31 -23.92 12.03
N ALA A 274 -8.20 -24.74 10.99
CA ALA A 274 -9.19 -24.80 9.91
C ALA A 274 -10.58 -25.22 10.39
N LYS A 275 -10.68 -26.22 11.29
CA LYS A 275 -11.95 -26.69 11.83
C LYS A 275 -12.61 -25.62 12.69
N HIS A 276 -11.80 -24.90 13.49
CA HIS A 276 -12.29 -23.77 14.27
C HIS A 276 -12.83 -22.66 13.35
N ASN A 277 -12.12 -22.33 12.28
CA ASN A 277 -12.52 -21.34 11.28
C ASN A 277 -13.83 -21.73 10.56
N ASP A 278 -14.01 -22.99 10.21
CA ASP A 278 -15.25 -23.48 9.62
C ASP A 278 -16.43 -23.30 10.59
N ASP A 279 -16.28 -23.71 11.83
CA ASP A 279 -17.29 -23.56 12.88
C ASP A 279 -17.59 -22.07 13.16
N LEU A 280 -16.57 -21.24 13.33
CA LEU A 280 -16.73 -19.81 13.60
C LEU A 280 -17.46 -19.10 12.45
N SER A 281 -17.05 -19.38 11.21
CA SER A 281 -17.68 -18.80 10.03
C SER A 281 -19.16 -19.18 9.90
N LYS A 282 -19.50 -20.42 10.21
CA LYS A 282 -20.88 -20.89 10.22
C LYS A 282 -21.71 -20.21 11.32
N ARG A 283 -21.20 -20.10 12.55
CA ARG A 283 -21.87 -19.37 13.65
C ARG A 283 -22.11 -17.91 13.30
N ARG A 284 -21.13 -17.24 12.68
CA ARG A 284 -21.25 -15.86 12.20
C ARG A 284 -22.36 -15.70 11.16
N ALA A 285 -22.44 -16.61 10.20
CA ALA A 285 -23.53 -16.61 9.22
C ALA A 285 -24.92 -16.82 9.88
N LEU A 286 -25.01 -17.69 10.87
CA LEU A 286 -26.24 -17.88 11.66
C LEU A 286 -26.61 -16.63 12.45
N ALA A 287 -25.65 -15.94 13.06
CA ALA A 287 -25.88 -14.68 13.78
C ALA A 287 -26.47 -13.60 12.88
N VAL A 288 -25.96 -13.49 11.63
CA VAL A 288 -26.52 -12.57 10.62
C VAL A 288 -27.96 -12.93 10.29
N ILE A 289 -28.27 -14.22 10.04
CA ILE A 289 -29.63 -14.65 9.75
C ILE A 289 -30.56 -14.33 10.97
N ALA A 290 -30.10 -14.59 12.19
CA ALA A 290 -30.87 -14.26 13.39
C ALA A 290 -31.19 -12.77 13.49
N ALA A 291 -30.23 -11.90 13.15
CA ALA A 291 -30.44 -10.44 13.10
C ALA A 291 -31.50 -10.06 12.06
N LEU A 292 -31.46 -10.66 10.86
CA LEU A 292 -32.43 -10.41 9.79
C LEU A 292 -33.84 -10.92 10.15
N VAL A 293 -33.93 -12.07 10.80
CA VAL A 293 -35.22 -12.61 11.32
C VAL A 293 -35.78 -11.66 12.37
N LYS A 294 -34.97 -11.15 13.29
CA LYS A 294 -35.37 -10.12 14.25
C LYS A 294 -35.86 -8.83 13.55
N ALA A 295 -35.33 -8.52 12.40
CA ALA A 295 -35.76 -7.39 11.53
C ALA A 295 -37.01 -7.73 10.69
N GLY A 296 -37.66 -8.89 10.90
CA GLY A 296 -38.93 -9.30 10.26
C GLY A 296 -38.79 -10.05 8.94
N VAL A 297 -37.59 -10.57 8.60
CA VAL A 297 -37.44 -11.41 7.40
C VAL A 297 -37.74 -12.87 7.71
N ASP A 298 -38.51 -13.54 6.84
CA ASP A 298 -38.87 -14.96 7.01
C ASP A 298 -37.60 -15.85 6.98
N PRO A 299 -37.35 -16.65 8.05
CA PRO A 299 -36.17 -17.53 8.11
C PRO A 299 -36.12 -18.58 7.00
N ARG A 300 -37.25 -19.00 6.44
CA ARG A 300 -37.32 -19.98 5.34
C ARG A 300 -36.68 -19.46 4.02
N ARG A 301 -36.32 -18.18 3.98
CA ARG A 301 -35.68 -17.56 2.86
C ARG A 301 -34.14 -17.63 2.91
N PHE A 302 -33.61 -18.23 3.97
CA PHE A 302 -32.18 -18.34 4.18
C PHE A 302 -31.70 -19.77 4.28
N THR A 303 -30.51 -20.01 3.73
CA THR A 303 -29.64 -21.11 4.09
C THR A 303 -28.34 -20.56 4.64
N THR A 304 -27.54 -21.37 5.32
CA THR A 304 -26.26 -20.94 5.90
C THR A 304 -25.14 -21.88 5.51
N ARG A 305 -23.95 -21.34 5.31
CA ARG A 305 -22.71 -22.09 5.10
C ARG A 305 -21.55 -21.40 5.81
N GLY A 306 -20.70 -22.17 6.48
CA GLY A 306 -19.37 -21.76 6.87
C GLY A 306 -18.40 -22.17 5.75
N ALA A 307 -17.57 -21.25 5.29
CA ALA A 307 -16.50 -21.51 4.32
C ALA A 307 -15.11 -21.42 4.97
N GLY A 308 -15.06 -21.05 6.25
CA GLY A 308 -13.79 -20.87 6.94
C GLY A 308 -12.82 -20.00 6.12
N SER A 309 -11.59 -20.47 6.02
CA SER A 309 -10.53 -19.83 5.21
C SER A 309 -10.34 -20.46 3.82
N ALA A 310 -11.24 -21.37 3.40
CA ALA A 310 -11.06 -22.17 2.19
C ALA A 310 -11.25 -21.37 0.87
N GLU A 311 -11.99 -20.26 0.92
CA GLU A 311 -12.35 -19.46 -0.25
C GLU A 311 -11.81 -18.00 -0.11
N PRO A 312 -10.49 -17.78 -0.14
CA PRO A 312 -9.93 -16.44 0.01
C PRO A 312 -10.17 -15.60 -1.26
N VAL A 313 -10.46 -14.31 -1.06
CA VAL A 313 -10.59 -13.31 -2.14
C VAL A 313 -9.37 -12.40 -2.25
N ALA A 314 -8.42 -12.54 -1.31
CA ALA A 314 -7.14 -11.83 -1.31
C ALA A 314 -6.06 -12.70 -0.63
N PRO A 315 -4.76 -12.44 -0.87
CA PRO A 315 -3.67 -13.10 -0.16
C PRO A 315 -3.76 -12.90 1.36
N ASN A 316 -3.41 -13.93 2.15
CA ASN A 316 -3.43 -13.89 3.62
C ASN A 316 -2.11 -13.41 4.25
N ASP A 317 -1.15 -13.01 3.46
CA ASP A 317 0.20 -12.54 3.86
C ASP A 317 0.21 -11.15 4.48
N SER A 318 -0.77 -10.31 4.13
CA SER A 318 -0.93 -8.96 4.65
C SER A 318 -2.23 -8.80 5.46
N GLU A 319 -2.26 -7.84 6.40
CA GLU A 319 -3.49 -7.54 7.15
C GLU A 319 -4.59 -7.00 6.22
N ALA A 320 -4.24 -6.21 5.22
CA ALA A 320 -5.18 -5.73 4.22
C ALA A 320 -5.85 -6.88 3.42
N GLY A 321 -5.09 -7.93 3.11
CA GLY A 321 -5.62 -9.13 2.46
C GLY A 321 -6.49 -9.95 3.40
N ARG A 322 -6.03 -10.19 4.63
CA ARG A 322 -6.82 -10.89 5.67
C ARG A 322 -8.14 -10.19 5.96
N ALA A 323 -8.14 -8.84 6.04
CA ALA A 323 -9.36 -8.07 6.26
C ALA A 323 -10.41 -8.29 5.15
N LYS A 324 -9.99 -8.46 3.89
CA LYS A 324 -10.88 -8.82 2.78
C LYS A 324 -11.41 -10.26 2.89
N ASN A 325 -10.64 -11.16 3.47
CA ASN A 325 -11.07 -12.55 3.66
C ASN A 325 -12.08 -12.68 4.80
N ARG A 326 -12.01 -11.87 5.87
CA ARG A 326 -12.99 -11.79 6.95
C ARG A 326 -14.27 -11.08 6.47
N ARG A 327 -15.17 -11.79 5.82
CA ARG A 327 -16.37 -11.24 5.20
C ARG A 327 -17.59 -12.13 5.38
N VAL A 328 -18.75 -11.56 5.11
CA VAL A 328 -20.01 -12.31 4.90
C VAL A 328 -20.36 -12.20 3.41
N GLU A 329 -20.70 -13.30 2.78
CA GLU A 329 -21.14 -13.33 1.39
C GLU A 329 -22.62 -13.74 1.32
N LEU A 330 -23.39 -13.05 0.48
CA LEU A 330 -24.73 -13.47 0.11
C LEU A 330 -24.67 -14.14 -1.26
N VAL A 331 -25.26 -15.32 -1.36
CA VAL A 331 -25.37 -16.08 -2.61
C VAL A 331 -26.84 -16.31 -2.92
N ARG A 332 -27.29 -15.95 -4.12
CA ARG A 332 -28.65 -16.19 -4.58
C ARG A 332 -28.90 -17.69 -4.77
N LEU A 333 -30.06 -18.19 -4.28
CA LEU A 333 -30.50 -19.56 -4.43
C LEU A 333 -31.47 -19.71 -5.62
#